data_02ed164a59dce647cf1814864a451450
#
_entry.id   02ed164a59dce647cf1814864a451450
#
_cell.length_a   1.000
_cell.length_b   1.000
_cell.length_c   1.000
_cell.angle_alpha   90.00
_cell.angle_beta   90.00
_cell.angle_gamma   90.00
#
_symmetry.space_group_name_H-M   'P 1'
#
loop_
_entity.id
_entity.type
_entity.pdbx_description
1 polymer ?
#
loop_
_entity_poly.entity_id
_entity_poly.type
_entity_poly.pdbx_seq_one_letter_code
_entity_poly.pdbx_strand_id
1 'polypeptide(L)'
;VYKVTGSKKFVLDGHVANKLIVVTRTSGNAGDRDGITLVLVDSDAAGVEVTRTIMADSRNASNIEFSGAEGQLLGEEGKGANVLDYTLDAGRILIAAEMLGSVEECFERTVEYLKTREQFGVPIGSFQALKHRAAQMFCEIELSKSVVLEALSALDDDSDQLAEMASLTKAR
;
A
#
# COMPACT_ATOMS: atom_id res chain seq x y z
N VAL A 1 16.15 7.78 -25.10
CA VAL A 1 16.23 8.64 -23.92
C VAL A 1 14.97 9.47 -23.88
N TYR A 2 14.28 9.47 -22.74
CA TYR A 2 13.07 10.26 -22.48
C TYR A 2 13.42 11.45 -21.61
N LYS A 3 12.70 12.56 -21.76
CA LYS A 3 12.80 13.71 -20.86
C LYS A 3 11.52 13.78 -20.02
N VAL A 4 11.67 13.65 -18.71
CA VAL A 4 10.57 13.68 -17.76
C VAL A 4 10.40 15.08 -17.21
N THR A 5 9.15 15.58 -17.24
CA THR A 5 8.78 16.86 -16.64
C THR A 5 7.49 16.70 -15.86
N GLY A 6 7.43 17.22 -14.66
CA GLY A 6 6.28 17.14 -13.75
C GLY A 6 6.69 16.89 -12.32
N SER A 7 5.74 16.46 -11.47
CA SER A 7 6.03 16.21 -10.07
C SER A 7 5.39 14.93 -9.55
N LYS A 8 6.01 14.34 -8.54
CA LYS A 8 5.46 13.25 -7.73
C LYS A 8 5.46 13.67 -6.27
N LYS A 9 4.35 13.39 -5.60
CA LYS A 9 4.17 13.75 -4.19
C LYS A 9 4.09 12.50 -3.34
N PHE A 10 4.58 12.61 -2.11
CA PHE A 10 4.51 11.54 -1.11
C PHE A 10 5.16 10.22 -1.55
N VAL A 11 6.30 10.31 -2.24
CA VAL A 11 7.06 9.14 -2.69
C VAL A 11 7.76 8.54 -1.48
N LEU A 12 7.29 7.37 -1.04
CA LEU A 12 7.89 6.65 0.09
C LEU A 12 9.34 6.31 -0.23
N ASP A 13 10.22 6.59 0.74
CA ASP A 13 11.67 6.38 0.65
C ASP A 13 12.36 7.04 -0.57
N GLY A 14 11.66 7.94 -1.28
CA GLY A 14 12.20 8.62 -2.45
C GLY A 14 13.47 9.44 -2.17
N HIS A 15 13.71 9.85 -0.91
CA HIS A 15 14.90 10.60 -0.50
C HIS A 15 16.18 9.74 -0.38
N VAL A 16 16.05 8.41 -0.35
CA VAL A 16 17.18 7.46 -0.28
C VAL A 16 17.25 6.56 -1.51
N ALA A 17 16.29 6.65 -2.40
CA ALA A 17 16.26 5.87 -3.63
C ALA A 17 17.36 6.35 -4.58
N ASN A 18 18.11 5.42 -5.17
CA ASN A 18 19.10 5.73 -6.20
C ASN A 18 18.46 5.82 -7.59
N LYS A 19 17.35 5.09 -7.78
CA LYS A 19 16.61 5.06 -9.03
C LYS A 19 15.12 5.21 -8.77
N LEU A 20 14.45 5.89 -9.67
CA LEU A 20 13.03 6.20 -9.61
C LEU A 20 12.33 5.59 -10.84
N ILE A 21 11.36 4.71 -10.63
CA ILE A 21 10.45 4.28 -11.68
C ILE A 21 9.32 5.31 -11.74
N VAL A 22 9.32 6.12 -12.77
CA VAL A 22 8.39 7.23 -12.91
C VAL A 22 7.27 6.86 -13.87
N VAL A 23 6.05 6.83 -13.37
CA VAL A 23 4.85 6.70 -14.20
C VAL A 23 4.63 8.01 -14.92
N THR A 24 4.75 7.98 -16.24
CA THR A 24 4.64 9.14 -17.12
C THR A 24 3.52 8.94 -18.13
N ARG A 25 3.24 9.96 -18.92
CA ARG A 25 2.33 9.90 -20.04
C ARG A 25 3.04 10.38 -21.33
N THR A 26 3.04 9.56 -22.35
CA THR A 26 3.62 9.89 -23.66
C THR A 26 2.56 10.22 -24.70
N SER A 27 1.29 9.83 -24.47
CA SER A 27 0.16 10.12 -25.38
C SER A 27 -1.17 10.08 -24.63
N GLY A 28 -2.26 10.50 -25.28
CA GLY A 28 -3.62 10.50 -24.71
C GLY A 28 -3.84 11.64 -23.71
N ASN A 29 -4.99 11.61 -23.03
CA ASN A 29 -5.43 12.61 -22.06
C ASN A 29 -5.29 12.12 -20.62
N ALA A 30 -5.44 13.03 -19.68
CA ALA A 30 -5.51 12.68 -18.26
C ALA A 30 -6.70 11.74 -18.01
N GLY A 31 -6.44 10.61 -17.34
CA GLY A 31 -7.43 9.55 -17.09
C GLY A 31 -7.43 8.40 -18.08
N ASP A 32 -6.86 8.57 -19.28
CA ASP A 32 -6.74 7.47 -20.24
C ASP A 32 -5.77 6.41 -19.72
N ARG A 33 -6.09 5.14 -19.92
CA ARG A 33 -5.17 4.03 -19.62
C ARG A 33 -4.07 3.90 -20.67
N ASP A 34 -4.40 4.15 -21.94
CA ASP A 34 -3.43 4.17 -23.02
C ASP A 34 -2.48 5.36 -22.89
N GLY A 35 -1.24 5.18 -23.31
CA GLY A 35 -0.22 6.22 -23.27
C GLY A 35 0.52 6.35 -21.93
N ILE A 36 0.22 5.51 -20.95
CA ILE A 36 1.02 5.42 -19.72
C ILE A 36 2.32 4.70 -20.05
N THR A 37 3.44 5.34 -19.68
CA THR A 37 4.80 4.85 -19.94
C THR A 37 5.61 4.88 -18.68
N LEU A 38 6.37 3.84 -18.41
CA LEU A 38 7.27 3.77 -17.27
C LEU A 38 8.67 4.21 -17.71
N VAL A 39 9.25 5.14 -16.97
CA VAL A 39 10.59 5.67 -17.23
C VAL A 39 11.45 5.49 -15.98
N LEU A 40 12.62 4.87 -16.13
CA LEU A 40 13.61 4.74 -15.09
C LEU A 40 14.52 5.98 -15.11
N VAL A 41 14.57 6.69 -13.99
CA VAL A 41 15.34 7.93 -13.82
C VAL A 41 16.30 7.77 -12.66
N ASP A 42 17.55 8.19 -12.81
CA ASP A 42 18.48 8.27 -11.70
C ASP A 42 18.10 9.45 -10.78
N SER A 43 18.09 9.23 -9.48
CA SER A 43 17.63 10.25 -8.52
C SER A 43 18.56 11.46 -8.46
N ASP A 44 19.80 11.31 -8.88
CA ASP A 44 20.83 12.36 -8.98
C ASP A 44 20.94 12.95 -10.40
N ALA A 45 20.07 12.56 -11.33
CA ALA A 45 20.09 13.08 -12.69
C ALA A 45 19.82 14.60 -12.72
N ALA A 46 20.43 15.29 -13.69
CA ALA A 46 20.15 16.70 -13.91
C ALA A 46 18.65 16.93 -14.14
N GLY A 47 18.07 17.90 -13.42
CA GLY A 47 16.64 18.22 -13.47
C GLY A 47 15.78 17.38 -12.53
N VAL A 48 16.35 16.58 -11.64
CA VAL A 48 15.64 15.95 -10.52
C VAL A 48 15.90 16.74 -9.24
N GLU A 49 14.84 17.15 -8.57
CA GLU A 49 14.91 17.79 -7.26
C GLU A 49 14.07 16.99 -6.25
N VAL A 50 14.72 16.52 -5.18
CA VAL A 50 14.10 15.70 -4.14
C VAL A 50 14.00 16.49 -2.84
N THR A 51 12.78 16.73 -2.38
CA THR A 51 12.51 17.37 -1.09
C THR A 51 11.96 16.36 -0.10
N ARG A 52 12.72 16.06 0.94
CA ARG A 52 12.31 15.11 1.99
C ARG A 52 11.19 15.69 2.85
N THR A 53 10.18 14.86 3.13
CA THR A 53 9.14 15.11 4.12
C THR A 53 9.32 14.16 5.30
N ILE A 54 9.53 14.71 6.50
CA ILE A 54 9.66 13.93 7.73
C ILE A 54 8.26 13.56 8.20
N MET A 55 8.02 12.28 8.40
CA MET A 55 6.75 11.72 8.87
C MET A 55 6.82 11.35 10.36
N ALA A 56 5.65 11.19 10.99
CA ALA A 56 5.56 10.84 12.41
C ALA A 56 6.02 9.42 12.74
N ASP A 57 5.95 8.53 11.75
CA ASP A 57 6.49 7.17 11.83
C ASP A 57 7.99 7.15 11.50
N SER A 58 8.60 5.99 11.53
CA SER A 58 10.02 5.80 11.18
C SER A 58 10.31 5.88 9.68
N ARG A 59 9.27 5.97 8.85
CA ARG A 59 9.38 6.11 7.41
C ARG A 59 9.37 7.58 7.01
N ASN A 60 9.93 7.89 5.85
CA ASN A 60 9.90 9.22 5.30
C ASN A 60 9.38 9.19 3.87
N ALA A 61 8.83 10.29 3.43
CA ALA A 61 8.40 10.50 2.06
C ALA A 61 9.19 11.63 1.40
N SER A 62 9.04 11.79 0.10
CA SER A 62 9.63 12.90 -0.66
C SER A 62 8.63 13.47 -1.64
N ASN A 63 8.75 14.76 -1.89
CA ASN A 63 8.23 15.39 -3.08
C ASN A 63 9.35 15.46 -4.09
N ILE A 64 9.09 15.05 -5.32
CA ILE A 64 10.09 14.98 -6.38
C ILE A 64 9.60 15.82 -7.55
N GLU A 65 10.40 16.78 -7.96
CA GLU A 65 10.15 17.60 -9.14
C GLU A 65 11.11 17.18 -10.26
N PHE A 66 10.58 17.08 -11.49
CA PHE A 66 11.32 16.72 -12.69
C PHE A 66 11.25 17.89 -13.67
N SER A 67 12.40 18.39 -14.11
CA SER A 67 12.54 19.51 -15.06
C SER A 67 13.36 19.06 -16.26
N GLY A 68 12.77 18.23 -17.13
CA GLY A 68 13.45 17.66 -18.28
C GLY A 68 14.51 16.61 -17.92
N ALA A 69 14.33 15.93 -16.79
CA ALA A 69 15.24 14.89 -16.33
C ALA A 69 15.32 13.74 -17.34
N GLU A 70 16.54 13.30 -17.68
CA GLU A 70 16.72 12.20 -18.61
C GLU A 70 16.46 10.85 -17.94
N GLY A 71 15.78 9.95 -18.68
CA GLY A 71 15.48 8.62 -18.22
C GLY A 71 15.40 7.61 -19.34
N GLN A 72 15.39 6.34 -18.96
CA GLN A 72 15.36 5.20 -19.87
C GLN A 72 13.96 4.59 -19.87
N LEU A 73 13.47 4.16 -21.03
CA LEU A 73 12.23 3.42 -21.14
C LEU A 73 12.33 2.11 -20.35
N LEU A 74 11.32 1.83 -19.53
CA LEU A 74 11.13 0.57 -18.85
C LEU A 74 9.90 -0.14 -19.46
N GLY A 75 10.14 -1.27 -20.09
CA GLY A 75 9.09 -1.98 -20.87
C GLY A 75 8.81 -1.35 -22.22
N GLU A 76 7.53 -1.18 -22.56
CA GLU A 76 7.07 -0.64 -23.85
C GLU A 76 6.39 0.71 -23.66
N GLU A 77 6.63 1.62 -24.62
CA GLU A 77 5.98 2.93 -24.64
C GLU A 77 4.46 2.80 -24.73
N GLY A 78 3.75 3.54 -23.89
CA GLY A 78 2.29 3.56 -23.88
C GLY A 78 1.63 2.31 -23.25
N LYS A 79 2.40 1.31 -22.82
CA LYS A 79 1.90 0.03 -22.27
C LYS A 79 2.13 -0.14 -20.76
N GLY A 80 2.51 0.90 -20.07
CA GLY A 80 2.80 0.85 -18.63
C GLY A 80 1.58 0.67 -17.72
N ALA A 81 0.36 0.85 -18.22
CA ALA A 81 -0.86 0.78 -17.42
C ALA A 81 -1.04 -0.58 -16.71
N ASN A 82 -0.83 -1.69 -17.43
CA ASN A 82 -1.02 -3.03 -16.85
C ASN A 82 -0.01 -3.31 -15.72
N VAL A 83 1.25 -2.91 -15.92
CA VAL A 83 2.29 -3.04 -14.89
C VAL A 83 1.97 -2.18 -13.66
N LEU A 84 1.46 -0.97 -13.89
CA LEU A 84 1.03 -0.08 -12.82
C LEU A 84 -0.13 -0.68 -12.03
N ASP A 85 -1.15 -1.21 -12.68
CA ASP A 85 -2.31 -1.82 -12.02
C ASP A 85 -1.89 -3.03 -11.18
N TYR A 86 -1.10 -3.95 -11.76
CA TYR A 86 -0.57 -5.10 -11.03
C TYR A 86 0.21 -4.65 -9.78
N THR A 87 1.07 -3.66 -9.92
CA THR A 87 1.87 -3.12 -8.80
C THR A 87 0.96 -2.52 -7.71
N LEU A 88 -0.09 -1.81 -8.10
CA LEU A 88 -1.04 -1.21 -7.16
C LEU A 88 -1.90 -2.28 -6.46
N ASP A 89 -2.31 -3.32 -7.18
CA ASP A 89 -3.09 -4.42 -6.61
C ASP A 89 -2.24 -5.24 -5.62
N ALA A 90 -1.01 -5.59 -5.99
CA ALA A 90 -0.06 -6.21 -5.07
C ALA A 90 0.17 -5.34 -3.82
N GLY A 91 0.37 -4.03 -3.99
CA GLY A 91 0.51 -3.10 -2.88
C GLY A 91 -0.71 -3.05 -1.95
N ARG A 92 -1.93 -3.08 -2.49
CA ARG A 92 -3.17 -3.13 -1.70
C ARG A 92 -3.27 -4.38 -0.84
N ILE A 93 -2.94 -5.53 -1.42
CA ILE A 93 -2.98 -6.84 -0.73
C ILE A 93 -1.94 -6.88 0.38
N LEU A 94 -0.70 -6.49 0.09
CA LEU A 94 0.39 -6.53 1.07
C LEU A 94 0.17 -5.55 2.24
N ILE A 95 -0.36 -4.34 1.98
CA ILE A 95 -0.72 -3.41 3.04
C ILE A 95 -1.89 -3.95 3.87
N ALA A 96 -2.87 -4.60 3.26
CA ALA A 96 -3.97 -5.22 4.00
C ALA A 96 -3.47 -6.36 4.92
N ALA A 97 -2.50 -7.15 4.49
CA ALA A 97 -1.85 -8.16 5.33
C ALA A 97 -1.10 -7.55 6.52
N GLU A 98 -0.38 -6.44 6.33
CA GLU A 98 0.26 -5.68 7.41
C GLU A 98 -0.76 -5.13 8.42
N MET A 99 -1.87 -4.57 7.91
CA MET A 99 -2.96 -4.06 8.76
C MET A 99 -3.63 -5.18 9.56
N LEU A 100 -3.82 -6.36 8.96
CA LEU A 100 -4.38 -7.52 9.65
C LEU A 100 -3.51 -7.93 10.84
N GLY A 101 -2.20 -8.04 10.67
CA GLY A 101 -1.27 -8.34 11.77
C GLY A 101 -1.35 -7.33 12.91
N SER A 102 -1.50 -6.05 12.58
CA SER A 102 -1.68 -4.99 13.58
C SER A 102 -3.00 -5.14 14.34
N VAL A 103 -4.08 -5.51 13.65
CA VAL A 103 -5.40 -5.76 14.28
C VAL A 103 -5.36 -6.99 15.18
N GLU A 104 -4.70 -8.08 14.76
CA GLU A 104 -4.53 -9.30 15.59
C GLU A 104 -3.81 -8.97 16.90
N GLU A 105 -2.69 -8.25 16.84
CA GLU A 105 -1.93 -7.82 18.02
C GLU A 105 -2.76 -6.94 18.96
N CYS A 106 -3.50 -5.97 18.40
CA CYS A 106 -4.40 -5.13 19.22
C CYS A 106 -5.51 -5.95 19.87
N PHE A 107 -6.04 -6.95 19.20
CA PHE A 107 -7.07 -7.84 19.74
C PHE A 107 -6.52 -8.71 20.85
N GLU A 108 -5.37 -9.34 20.69
CA GLU A 108 -4.72 -10.16 21.72
C GLU A 108 -4.47 -9.35 23.00
N ARG A 109 -3.90 -8.15 22.88
CA ARG A 109 -3.71 -7.23 24.02
C ARG A 109 -5.01 -6.84 24.66
N THR A 110 -6.06 -6.60 23.88
CA THR A 110 -7.38 -6.28 24.39
C THR A 110 -7.97 -7.43 25.21
N VAL A 111 -7.88 -8.66 24.67
CA VAL A 111 -8.36 -9.86 25.39
C VAL A 111 -7.60 -10.07 26.68
N GLU A 112 -6.28 -9.89 26.68
CA GLU A 112 -5.47 -10.02 27.90
C GLU A 112 -5.83 -8.95 28.94
N TYR A 113 -6.04 -7.71 28.50
CA TYR A 113 -6.50 -6.65 29.38
C TYR A 113 -7.89 -6.94 29.97
N LEU A 114 -8.82 -7.49 29.20
CA LEU A 114 -10.13 -7.90 29.69
C LEU A 114 -10.07 -8.99 30.77
N LYS A 115 -9.05 -9.85 30.72
CA LYS A 115 -8.83 -10.92 31.73
C LYS A 115 -8.17 -10.41 33.00
N THR A 116 -7.34 -9.37 32.90
CA THR A 116 -6.49 -8.91 34.00
C THR A 116 -7.03 -7.69 34.73
N ARG A 117 -7.74 -6.79 34.00
CA ARG A 117 -8.28 -5.59 34.63
C ARG A 117 -9.51 -5.88 35.47
N GLU A 118 -9.47 -5.49 36.76
CA GLU A 118 -10.60 -5.62 37.66
C GLU A 118 -11.34 -4.30 37.86
N GLN A 119 -12.66 -4.37 37.84
CA GLN A 119 -13.60 -3.33 38.28
C GLN A 119 -14.84 -3.99 38.90
N PHE A 120 -15.43 -3.34 39.89
CA PHE A 120 -16.58 -3.87 40.64
C PHE A 120 -16.30 -5.25 41.29
N GLY A 121 -15.03 -5.51 41.63
CA GLY A 121 -14.62 -6.75 42.29
C GLY A 121 -14.47 -7.98 41.40
N VAL A 122 -14.51 -7.81 40.10
CA VAL A 122 -14.34 -8.90 39.09
C VAL A 122 -13.53 -8.42 37.88
N PRO A 123 -12.88 -9.35 37.15
CA PRO A 123 -12.29 -9.02 35.87
C PRO A 123 -13.34 -8.44 34.89
N ILE A 124 -12.99 -7.35 34.19
CA ILE A 124 -13.94 -6.66 33.34
C ILE A 124 -14.41 -7.53 32.15
N GLY A 125 -13.63 -8.51 31.72
CA GLY A 125 -14.03 -9.52 30.75
C GLY A 125 -15.19 -10.42 31.20
N SER A 126 -15.58 -10.40 32.48
CA SER A 126 -16.78 -11.12 32.97
C SER A 126 -18.08 -10.45 32.51
N PHE A 127 -18.08 -9.17 32.17
CA PHE A 127 -19.27 -8.45 31.75
C PHE A 127 -19.68 -8.81 30.32
N GLN A 128 -20.96 -9.16 30.13
CA GLN A 128 -21.48 -9.64 28.84
C GLN A 128 -21.27 -8.65 27.71
N ALA A 129 -21.43 -7.35 27.95
CA ALA A 129 -21.25 -6.34 26.91
C ALA A 129 -19.85 -6.38 26.30
N LEU A 130 -18.80 -6.61 27.10
CA LEU A 130 -17.43 -6.73 26.62
C LEU A 130 -17.16 -8.08 25.97
N LYS A 131 -17.72 -9.18 26.52
CA LYS A 131 -17.65 -10.51 25.88
C LYS A 131 -18.26 -10.51 24.48
N HIS A 132 -19.44 -9.94 24.31
CA HIS A 132 -20.10 -9.88 23.01
C HIS A 132 -19.29 -9.07 21.98
N ARG A 133 -18.73 -7.93 22.41
CA ARG A 133 -17.85 -7.14 21.55
C ARG A 133 -16.57 -7.90 21.15
N ALA A 134 -15.93 -8.56 22.10
CA ALA A 134 -14.73 -9.35 21.82
C ALA A 134 -15.05 -10.52 20.87
N ALA A 135 -16.16 -11.21 21.07
CA ALA A 135 -16.60 -12.27 20.16
C ALA A 135 -16.89 -11.77 18.74
N GLN A 136 -17.54 -10.61 18.63
CA GLN A 136 -17.80 -9.98 17.32
C GLN A 136 -16.49 -9.58 16.63
N MET A 137 -15.56 -8.92 17.36
CA MET A 137 -14.24 -8.55 16.82
C MET A 137 -13.47 -9.79 16.36
N PHE A 138 -13.49 -10.88 17.12
CA PHE A 138 -12.86 -12.14 16.72
C PHE A 138 -13.42 -12.65 15.38
N CYS A 139 -14.75 -12.69 15.23
CA CYS A 139 -15.37 -13.11 13.96
C CYS A 139 -14.95 -12.22 12.78
N GLU A 140 -14.90 -10.90 12.97
CA GLU A 140 -14.48 -9.97 11.93
C GLU A 140 -13.01 -10.15 11.54
N ILE A 141 -12.13 -10.42 12.51
CA ILE A 141 -10.72 -10.69 12.28
C ILE A 141 -10.56 -11.99 11.48
N GLU A 142 -11.22 -13.08 11.87
CA GLU A 142 -11.12 -14.36 11.17
C GLU A 142 -11.66 -14.29 9.73
N LEU A 143 -12.74 -13.54 9.50
CA LEU A 143 -13.24 -13.28 8.14
C LEU A 143 -12.25 -12.44 7.32
N SER A 144 -11.64 -11.42 7.92
CA SER A 144 -10.62 -10.60 7.26
C SER A 144 -9.38 -11.43 6.92
N LYS A 145 -8.95 -12.30 7.85
CA LYS A 145 -7.84 -13.23 7.65
C LYS A 145 -8.09 -14.17 6.45
N SER A 146 -9.30 -14.72 6.35
CA SER A 146 -9.66 -15.60 5.23
C SER A 146 -9.54 -14.86 3.88
N VAL A 147 -10.03 -13.62 3.81
CA VAL A 147 -9.95 -12.80 2.58
C VAL A 147 -8.49 -12.43 2.25
N VAL A 148 -7.69 -12.06 3.24
CA VAL A 148 -6.28 -11.72 3.03
C VAL A 148 -5.48 -12.92 2.54
N LEU A 149 -5.71 -14.11 3.12
CA LEU A 149 -5.02 -15.34 2.69
C LEU A 149 -5.38 -15.71 1.26
N GLU A 150 -6.65 -15.60 0.87
CA GLU A 150 -7.09 -15.84 -0.51
C GLU A 150 -6.46 -14.84 -1.49
N ALA A 151 -6.38 -13.55 -1.10
CA ALA A 151 -5.76 -12.53 -1.92
C ALA A 151 -4.25 -12.74 -2.09
N LEU A 152 -3.55 -13.20 -1.05
CA LEU A 152 -2.12 -13.55 -1.13
C LEU A 152 -1.91 -14.76 -2.06
N SER A 153 -2.79 -15.77 -1.99
CA SER A 153 -2.75 -16.91 -2.92
C SER A 153 -2.97 -16.47 -4.37
N ALA A 154 -3.97 -15.59 -4.59
CA ALA A 154 -4.22 -15.03 -5.92
C ALA A 154 -3.03 -14.21 -6.47
N LEU A 155 -2.27 -13.56 -5.60
CA LEU A 155 -1.05 -12.85 -5.97
C LEU A 155 0.08 -13.82 -6.34
N ASP A 156 0.27 -14.89 -5.57
CA ASP A 156 1.31 -15.89 -5.81
C ASP A 156 1.05 -16.71 -7.10
N ASP A 157 -0.22 -16.98 -7.38
CA ASP A 157 -0.66 -17.75 -8.54
C ASP A 157 -0.83 -16.92 -9.83
N ASP A 158 -0.57 -15.61 -9.79
CA ASP A 158 -0.81 -14.66 -10.88
C ASP A 158 -2.24 -14.77 -11.46
N SER A 159 -3.21 -14.83 -10.55
CA SER A 159 -4.60 -15.13 -10.86
C SER A 159 -5.31 -14.00 -11.62
N ASP A 160 -6.17 -14.34 -12.57
CA ASP A 160 -7.07 -13.40 -13.26
C ASP A 160 -8.00 -12.66 -12.28
N GLN A 161 -8.20 -13.17 -11.06
CA GLN A 161 -9.02 -12.58 -10.01
C GLN A 161 -8.25 -11.57 -9.14
N LEU A 162 -6.97 -11.32 -9.40
CA LEU A 162 -6.11 -10.48 -8.57
C LEU A 162 -6.72 -9.08 -8.29
N ALA A 163 -7.25 -8.40 -9.31
CA ALA A 163 -7.84 -7.07 -9.16
C ALA A 163 -9.10 -7.07 -8.29
N GLU A 164 -9.94 -8.11 -8.41
CA GLU A 164 -11.12 -8.29 -7.58
C GLU A 164 -10.71 -8.56 -6.12
N MET A 165 -9.77 -9.47 -5.91
CA MET A 165 -9.26 -9.82 -4.60
C MET A 165 -8.55 -8.63 -3.92
N ALA A 166 -7.79 -7.83 -4.66
CA ALA A 166 -7.19 -6.60 -4.15
C ALA A 166 -8.23 -5.59 -3.68
N SER A 167 -9.32 -5.44 -4.43
CA SER A 167 -10.44 -4.56 -4.07
C SER A 167 -11.21 -5.07 -2.85
N LEU A 168 -11.52 -6.36 -2.81
CA LEU A 168 -12.22 -7.02 -1.70
C LEU A 168 -11.40 -6.93 -0.40
N THR A 169 -10.11 -7.25 -0.47
CA THR A 169 -9.20 -7.23 0.67
C THR A 169 -9.05 -5.82 1.26
N LYS A 170 -9.00 -4.81 0.41
CA LYS A 170 -8.90 -3.41 0.85
C LYS A 170 -10.21 -2.86 1.43
N ALA A 171 -11.35 -3.39 1.00
CA ALA A 171 -12.66 -2.98 1.50
C ALA A 171 -13.04 -3.66 2.84
N ARG A 172 -12.50 -4.84 3.11
CA ARG A 172 -12.72 -5.62 4.32
C ARG A 172 -11.90 -5.10 5.50
#